data_d8fbc90f6bf3f6536f81a6978481468c
#
_entry.id   d8fbc90f6bf3f6536f81a6978481468c
#
_cell.length_a   1.000
_cell.length_b   1.000
_cell.length_c   1.000
_cell.angle_alpha   90.00
_cell.angle_beta   90.00
_cell.angle_gamma   90.00
#
_symmetry.space_group_name_H-M   'P 1'
#
loop_
_entity.id
_entity.type
_entity.pdbx_description
1 polymer ?
#
loop_
_entity_poly.entity_id
_entity_poly.type
_entity_poly.pdbx_seq_one_letter_code
_entity_poly.pdbx_strand_id
1 'polypeptide(L)'
;MRNLYKSLSIIISIFISTVACAQDITGVWRYIDDQTGEPKGQVRIEQAADGTYIGKVHKITPRQGYTPKEICTNCPAPFTNKQILGMQVISGLKTQDQTNYTDGRILDPVSGRFYRLKGRLSPNGKKLFFRGYMGVSALGRSQTWIRIE
;
A
#
# COMPACT_ATOMS: atom_id res chain seq x y z
N MET A 1 -64.18 -40.23 1.94
CA MET A 1 -63.40 -39.21 2.68
C MET A 1 -61.90 -39.47 2.45
N ARG A 2 -61.30 -38.73 1.58
CA ARG A 2 -59.84 -38.87 1.28
C ARG A 2 -59.20 -37.55 1.60
N ASN A 3 -58.50 -37.50 2.73
CA ASN A 3 -57.74 -36.35 3.15
C ASN A 3 -56.44 -36.30 2.35
N LEU A 4 -56.32 -35.34 1.43
CA LEU A 4 -55.06 -35.01 0.72
C LEU A 4 -54.27 -34.05 1.59
N TYR A 5 -53.31 -34.54 2.32
CA TYR A 5 -52.29 -33.70 2.96
C TYR A 5 -51.31 -33.28 1.88
N LYS A 6 -51.41 -32.03 1.44
CA LYS A 6 -50.40 -31.38 0.59
C LYS A 6 -49.24 -30.97 1.49
N SER A 7 -48.19 -31.76 1.50
CA SER A 7 -46.93 -31.39 2.13
C SER A 7 -46.29 -30.27 1.34
N LEU A 8 -46.38 -29.07 1.86
CA LEU A 8 -45.70 -27.90 1.32
C LEU A 8 -44.24 -27.91 1.84
N SER A 9 -43.34 -28.49 1.08
CA SER A 9 -41.89 -28.45 1.38
C SER A 9 -41.37 -27.05 1.08
N ILE A 10 -41.19 -26.24 2.12
CA ILE A 10 -40.52 -24.95 2.03
C ILE A 10 -39.02 -25.22 1.96
N ILE A 11 -38.45 -25.09 0.76
CA ILE A 11 -37.00 -25.12 0.55
C ILE A 11 -36.46 -23.73 0.95
N ILE A 12 -35.95 -23.63 2.17
CA ILE A 12 -35.20 -22.45 2.61
C ILE A 12 -33.84 -22.48 1.93
N SER A 13 -33.70 -21.74 0.82
CA SER A 13 -32.42 -21.49 0.19
C SER A 13 -31.63 -20.53 1.06
N ILE A 14 -30.67 -21.04 1.83
CA ILE A 14 -29.74 -20.24 2.57
C ILE A 14 -28.74 -19.64 1.54
N PHE A 15 -28.98 -18.37 1.18
CA PHE A 15 -27.98 -17.58 0.44
C PHE A 15 -26.78 -17.31 1.37
N ILE A 16 -25.74 -18.13 1.25
CA ILE A 16 -24.45 -17.82 1.84
C ILE A 16 -23.85 -16.67 1.02
N SER A 17 -24.08 -15.44 1.46
CA SER A 17 -23.40 -14.27 0.91
C SER A 17 -21.94 -14.37 1.26
N THR A 18 -21.12 -14.83 0.34
CA THR A 18 -19.67 -14.70 0.44
C THR A 18 -19.33 -13.21 0.38
N VAL A 19 -18.98 -12.63 1.50
CA VAL A 19 -18.41 -11.29 1.55
C VAL A 19 -17.06 -11.38 0.84
N ALA A 20 -17.04 -11.05 -0.44
CA ALA A 20 -15.79 -10.83 -1.16
C ALA A 20 -15.12 -9.63 -0.48
N CYS A 21 -14.17 -9.89 0.41
CA CYS A 21 -13.31 -8.85 0.96
C CYS A 21 -12.52 -8.29 -0.23
N ALA A 22 -12.92 -7.12 -0.72
CA ALA A 22 -12.17 -6.41 -1.75
C ALA A 22 -10.78 -6.15 -1.17
N GLN A 23 -9.78 -6.80 -1.73
CA GLN A 23 -8.41 -6.70 -1.26
C GLN A 23 -7.87 -5.35 -1.71
N ASP A 24 -7.65 -4.44 -0.75
CA ASP A 24 -7.07 -3.13 -0.99
C ASP A 24 -5.55 -3.12 -0.72
N ILE A 25 -4.93 -1.95 -0.70
CA ILE A 25 -3.49 -1.81 -0.45
C ILE A 25 -3.11 -1.72 1.03
N THR A 26 -4.05 -1.84 1.97
CA THR A 26 -3.70 -1.86 3.39
C THR A 26 -2.86 -3.09 3.74
N GLY A 27 -1.94 -2.93 4.68
CA GLY A 27 -1.05 -4.00 5.11
C GLY A 27 0.42 -3.60 5.10
N VAL A 28 1.30 -4.58 5.24
CA VAL A 28 2.75 -4.38 5.27
C VAL A 28 3.36 -4.81 3.94
N TRP A 29 4.15 -3.90 3.39
CA TRP A 29 4.79 -4.04 2.10
C TRP A 29 6.30 -3.97 2.22
N ARG A 30 7.00 -4.92 1.63
CA ARG A 30 8.46 -4.90 1.46
C ARG A 30 8.81 -4.21 0.17
N TYR A 31 9.65 -3.19 0.26
CA TYR A 31 10.26 -2.59 -0.93
C TYR A 31 11.70 -3.05 -1.09
N ILE A 32 12.09 -3.24 -2.32
CA ILE A 32 13.39 -3.81 -2.71
C ILE A 32 14.21 -2.78 -3.48
N ASP A 33 15.50 -2.98 -3.48
CA ASP A 33 16.42 -2.22 -4.30
C ASP A 33 16.29 -2.68 -5.77
N ASP A 34 16.05 -1.75 -6.68
CA ASP A 34 15.84 -2.07 -8.10
C ASP A 34 17.12 -2.54 -8.81
N GLN A 35 18.27 -2.24 -8.24
CA GLN A 35 19.58 -2.60 -8.80
C GLN A 35 20.08 -3.94 -8.29
N THR A 36 19.87 -4.22 -7.00
CA THR A 36 20.42 -5.41 -6.35
C THR A 36 19.36 -6.48 -6.07
N GLY A 37 18.08 -6.12 -6.08
CA GLY A 37 16.99 -7.01 -5.68
C GLY A 37 16.88 -7.24 -4.17
N GLU A 38 17.74 -6.62 -3.37
CA GLU A 38 17.76 -6.81 -1.92
C GLU A 38 16.68 -5.99 -1.20
N PRO A 39 16.12 -6.51 -0.09
CA PRO A 39 15.16 -5.77 0.72
C PRO A 39 15.79 -4.53 1.34
N LYS A 40 15.17 -3.36 1.14
CA LYS A 40 15.56 -2.08 1.78
C LYS A 40 14.80 -1.80 3.06
N GLY A 41 13.56 -2.27 3.15
CA GLY A 41 12.72 -2.02 4.30
C GLY A 41 11.27 -2.41 4.06
N GLN A 42 10.42 -1.98 4.97
CA GLN A 42 8.99 -2.24 4.93
C GLN A 42 8.21 -0.97 5.23
N VAL A 43 7.09 -0.80 4.57
CA VAL A 43 6.13 0.28 4.79
C VAL A 43 4.78 -0.34 5.13
N ARG A 44 4.16 0.14 6.20
CA ARG A 44 2.77 -0.18 6.53
C ARG A 44 1.87 0.85 5.88
N ILE A 45 0.94 0.39 5.06
CA ILE A 45 -0.09 1.21 4.45
C ILE A 45 -1.38 1.05 5.24
N GLU A 46 -2.00 2.18 5.59
CA GLU A 46 -3.25 2.28 6.35
C GLU A 46 -4.20 3.23 5.63
N GLN A 47 -5.50 3.03 5.82
CA GLN A 47 -6.49 4.00 5.37
C GLN A 47 -6.70 5.05 6.46
N ALA A 48 -6.57 6.31 6.11
CA ALA A 48 -6.84 7.43 6.99
C ALA A 48 -8.35 7.69 7.12
N ALA A 49 -8.75 8.50 8.11
CA ALA A 49 -10.15 8.81 8.38
C ALA A 49 -10.87 9.51 7.21
N ASP A 50 -10.12 10.24 6.37
CA ASP A 50 -10.63 10.91 5.16
C ASP A 50 -10.77 9.96 3.95
N GLY A 51 -10.47 8.67 4.12
CA GLY A 51 -10.53 7.65 3.07
C GLY A 51 -9.29 7.56 2.19
N THR A 52 -8.31 8.46 2.33
CA THR A 52 -7.03 8.36 1.64
C THR A 52 -6.14 7.30 2.29
N TYR A 53 -5.12 6.85 1.55
CA TYR A 53 -4.13 5.92 2.09
C TYR A 53 -2.86 6.68 2.47
N ILE A 54 -2.31 6.29 3.62
CA ILE A 54 -1.04 6.78 4.15
C ILE A 54 -0.08 5.60 4.33
N GLY A 55 1.21 5.88 4.26
CA GLY A 55 2.24 4.85 4.47
C GLY A 55 3.27 5.31 5.48
N LYS A 56 3.57 4.45 6.45
CA LYS A 56 4.57 4.69 7.50
C LYS A 56 5.71 3.69 7.38
N VAL A 57 6.93 4.15 7.57
CA VAL A 57 8.09 3.26 7.60
C VAL A 57 7.95 2.29 8.77
N HIS A 58 7.79 1.01 8.47
CA HIS A 58 7.56 -0.05 9.44
C HIS A 58 8.85 -0.74 9.86
N LYS A 59 9.78 -0.91 8.92
CA LYS A 59 11.08 -1.53 9.16
C LYS A 59 12.13 -0.96 8.22
N ILE A 60 13.34 -0.75 8.73
CA ILE A 60 14.54 -0.44 7.96
C ILE A 60 15.41 -1.70 7.97
N THR A 61 15.88 -2.14 6.80
CA THR A 61 16.68 -3.36 6.68
C THR A 61 18.13 -2.99 6.37
N PRO A 62 19.07 -3.22 7.29
CA PRO A 62 20.50 -3.12 7.02
C PRO A 62 20.93 -4.13 5.96
N ARG A 63 21.92 -3.77 5.15
CA ARG A 63 22.50 -4.63 4.11
C ARG A 63 24.02 -4.57 4.20
N GLN A 64 24.67 -5.58 3.66
CA GLN A 64 26.12 -5.58 3.58
C GLN A 64 26.61 -4.38 2.74
N GLY A 65 27.57 -3.62 3.27
CA GLY A 65 28.12 -2.45 2.59
C GLY A 65 27.21 -1.21 2.57
N TYR A 66 26.08 -1.25 3.27
CA TYR A 66 25.17 -0.12 3.38
C TYR A 66 24.65 0.06 4.81
N THR A 67 24.92 1.20 5.38
CA THR A 67 24.34 1.62 6.67
C THR A 67 23.14 2.52 6.39
N PRO A 68 21.91 2.09 6.75
CA PRO A 68 20.72 2.90 6.54
C PRO A 68 20.79 4.20 7.37
N LYS A 69 20.24 5.28 6.83
CA LYS A 69 19.98 6.47 7.62
C LYS A 69 18.86 6.20 8.63
N GLU A 70 19.06 6.65 9.86
CA GLU A 70 18.05 6.57 10.91
C GLU A 70 17.27 7.88 11.07
N ILE A 71 17.89 9.00 10.68
CA ILE A 71 17.37 10.36 10.83
C ILE A 71 17.26 11.02 9.46
N CYS A 72 16.15 11.70 9.21
CA CYS A 72 15.90 12.44 7.97
C CYS A 72 16.52 13.84 8.04
N THR A 73 17.80 13.95 7.85
CA THR A 73 18.54 15.23 7.96
C THR A 73 18.24 16.20 6.83
N ASN A 74 17.92 15.68 5.63
CA ASN A 74 17.67 16.51 4.44
C ASN A 74 16.18 16.75 4.18
N CYS A 75 15.31 16.30 5.07
CA CYS A 75 13.87 16.43 4.88
C CYS A 75 13.40 17.85 5.18
N PRO A 76 12.37 18.35 4.44
CA PRO A 76 11.72 19.60 4.79
C PRO A 76 10.90 19.45 6.07
N ALA A 77 10.57 20.60 6.70
CA ALA A 77 9.66 20.60 7.83
C ALA A 77 8.30 19.98 7.44
N PRO A 78 7.63 19.25 8.32
CA PRO A 78 7.96 18.94 9.72
C PRO A 78 8.87 17.72 9.92
N PHE A 79 9.43 17.16 8.87
CA PHE A 79 10.19 15.89 8.89
C PHE A 79 11.69 16.09 9.19
N THR A 80 12.16 17.32 9.19
CA THR A 80 13.59 17.65 9.44
C THR A 80 14.06 17.05 10.76
N ASN A 81 15.15 16.30 10.73
CA ASN A 81 15.77 15.65 11.88
C ASN A 81 14.85 14.67 12.65
N LYS A 82 13.78 14.19 12.02
CA LYS A 82 12.92 13.16 12.60
C LYS A 82 13.49 11.76 12.32
N GLN A 83 13.16 10.83 13.20
CA GLN A 83 13.45 9.41 12.97
C GLN A 83 12.71 8.92 11.74
N ILE A 84 13.40 8.16 10.90
CA ILE A 84 12.82 7.57 9.69
C ILE A 84 11.90 6.40 10.04
N LEU A 85 12.27 5.59 11.04
CA LEU A 85 11.38 4.53 11.53
C LEU A 85 10.10 5.13 12.11
N GLY A 86 8.95 4.69 11.64
CA GLY A 86 7.62 5.23 12.01
C GLY A 86 7.21 6.50 11.26
N MET A 87 8.10 7.09 10.44
CA MET A 87 7.79 8.29 9.68
C MET A 87 6.73 8.01 8.62
N GLN A 88 5.75 8.91 8.51
CA GLN A 88 4.79 8.88 7.41
C GLN A 88 5.45 9.37 6.13
N VAL A 89 5.71 8.45 5.22
CA VAL A 89 6.37 8.74 3.93
C VAL A 89 5.39 8.80 2.77
N ILE A 90 4.22 8.15 2.87
CA ILE A 90 3.16 8.25 1.85
C ILE A 90 1.98 9.02 2.45
N SER A 91 1.42 9.94 1.67
CA SER A 91 0.25 10.73 2.04
C SER A 91 -0.69 10.95 0.86
N GLY A 92 -1.99 11.06 1.17
CA GLY A 92 -3.03 11.50 0.26
C GLY A 92 -3.28 10.59 -0.94
N LEU A 93 -2.84 9.34 -0.91
CA LEU A 93 -3.05 8.40 -2.02
C LEU A 93 -4.52 7.99 -2.05
N LYS A 94 -5.16 8.17 -3.20
CA LYS A 94 -6.60 7.90 -3.39
C LYS A 94 -6.81 6.68 -4.26
N THR A 95 -7.84 5.90 -3.98
CA THR A 95 -8.28 4.87 -4.91
C THR A 95 -9.02 5.51 -6.08
N GLN A 96 -8.69 5.12 -7.29
CA GLN A 96 -9.39 5.51 -8.51
C GLN A 96 -10.40 4.42 -8.91
N ASP A 97 -10.04 3.19 -8.70
CA ASP A 97 -10.86 1.99 -8.85
C ASP A 97 -10.33 0.90 -7.88
N GLN A 98 -10.76 -0.34 -8.03
CA GLN A 98 -10.35 -1.44 -7.13
C GLN A 98 -8.85 -1.74 -7.16
N THR A 99 -8.12 -1.32 -8.20
CA THR A 99 -6.73 -1.68 -8.41
C THR A 99 -5.80 -0.48 -8.59
N ASN A 100 -6.32 0.66 -9.03
CA ASN A 100 -5.52 1.84 -9.33
C ASN A 100 -5.63 2.91 -8.25
N TYR A 101 -4.49 3.51 -7.94
CA TYR A 101 -4.31 4.53 -6.91
C TYR A 101 -3.59 5.73 -7.49
N THR A 102 -4.02 6.93 -7.12
CA THR A 102 -3.54 8.20 -7.69
C THR A 102 -3.45 9.32 -6.65
N ASP A 103 -2.96 10.46 -7.06
CA ASP A 103 -2.87 11.70 -6.28
C ASP A 103 -2.03 11.64 -5.01
N GLY A 104 -1.31 10.54 -4.81
CA GLY A 104 -0.44 10.39 -3.66
C GLY A 104 0.84 11.22 -3.76
N ARG A 105 1.48 11.38 -2.61
CA ARG A 105 2.84 11.91 -2.47
C ARG A 105 3.68 10.95 -1.66
N ILE A 106 4.94 10.82 -2.03
CA ILE A 106 5.91 10.04 -1.26
C ILE A 106 7.14 10.90 -0.95
N LEU A 107 7.57 10.85 0.30
CA LEU A 107 8.83 11.42 0.75
C LEU A 107 9.92 10.34 0.66
N ASP A 108 10.99 10.64 -0.04
CA ASP A 108 12.22 9.85 0.04
C ASP A 108 13.08 10.37 1.21
N PRO A 109 13.19 9.63 2.32
CA PRO A 109 13.90 10.12 3.50
C PRO A 109 15.43 10.20 3.29
N VAL A 110 15.95 9.57 2.26
CA VAL A 110 17.40 9.62 1.95
C VAL A 110 17.76 10.95 1.27
N SER A 111 16.99 11.33 0.25
CA SER A 111 17.21 12.58 -0.49
C SER A 111 16.47 13.78 0.11
N GLY A 112 15.47 13.56 0.94
CA GLY A 112 14.58 14.60 1.48
C GLY A 112 13.60 15.16 0.46
N ARG A 113 13.41 14.50 -0.68
CA ARG A 113 12.55 14.97 -1.76
C ARG A 113 11.19 14.33 -1.73
N PHE A 114 10.17 15.13 -2.09
CA PHE A 114 8.84 14.63 -2.36
C PHE A 114 8.67 14.31 -3.83
N TYR A 115 7.97 13.22 -4.09
CA TYR A 115 7.52 12.80 -5.42
C TYR A 115 6.01 12.67 -5.43
N ARG A 116 5.39 12.90 -6.57
CA ARG A 116 4.02 12.45 -6.83
C ARG A 116 4.01 10.93 -6.90
N LEU A 117 2.93 10.32 -6.44
CA LEU A 117 2.83 8.86 -6.35
C LEU A 117 1.53 8.38 -6.99
N LYS A 118 1.65 7.39 -7.84
CA LYS A 118 0.54 6.56 -8.30
C LYS A 118 0.91 5.10 -8.17
N GLY A 119 -0.11 4.24 -8.05
CA GLY A 119 0.12 2.82 -7.84
C GLY A 119 -0.92 1.94 -8.52
N ARG A 120 -0.57 0.68 -8.69
CA ARG A 120 -1.48 -0.37 -9.17
C ARG A 120 -1.26 -1.65 -8.39
N LEU A 121 -2.35 -2.14 -7.80
CA LEU A 121 -2.37 -3.43 -7.12
C LEU A 121 -2.47 -4.56 -8.15
N SER A 122 -1.68 -5.62 -7.98
CA SER A 122 -1.83 -6.82 -8.83
C SER A 122 -3.17 -7.52 -8.56
N PRO A 123 -3.73 -8.25 -9.55
CA PRO A 123 -5.02 -8.94 -9.38
C PRO A 123 -5.08 -9.90 -8.20
N ASN A 124 -3.96 -10.52 -7.84
CA ASN A 124 -3.85 -11.42 -6.69
C ASN A 124 -3.54 -10.69 -5.36
N GLY A 125 -3.47 -9.34 -5.37
CA GLY A 125 -3.19 -8.51 -4.20
C GLY A 125 -1.78 -8.64 -3.59
N LYS A 126 -0.87 -9.40 -4.21
CA LYS A 126 0.45 -9.70 -3.64
C LYS A 126 1.55 -8.72 -4.03
N LYS A 127 1.34 -7.95 -5.08
CA LYS A 127 2.30 -6.96 -5.59
C LYS A 127 1.64 -5.60 -5.74
N LEU A 128 2.37 -4.56 -5.38
CA LEU A 128 1.99 -3.17 -5.54
C LEU A 128 3.05 -2.48 -6.39
N PHE A 129 2.64 -2.03 -7.56
CA PHE A 129 3.50 -1.32 -8.50
C PHE A 129 3.34 0.16 -8.26
N PHE A 130 4.33 0.79 -7.66
CA PHE A 130 4.37 2.23 -7.45
C PHE A 130 5.21 2.93 -8.51
N ARG A 131 4.76 4.13 -8.87
CA ARG A 131 5.53 5.06 -9.69
C ARG A 131 5.58 6.42 -9.01
N GLY A 132 6.81 6.79 -8.62
CA GLY A 132 7.14 8.12 -8.13
C GLY A 132 7.65 9.00 -9.26
N TYR A 133 7.19 10.26 -9.34
CA TYR A 133 7.59 11.18 -10.40
C TYR A 133 7.51 12.64 -9.96
N MET A 134 8.28 13.48 -10.64
CA MET A 134 8.23 14.93 -10.55
C MET A 134 7.79 15.49 -11.90
N GLY A 135 6.81 16.42 -11.89
CA GLY A 135 6.25 16.95 -13.12
C GLY A 135 5.41 15.92 -13.87
N VAL A 136 5.93 15.34 -14.96
CA VAL A 136 5.21 14.36 -15.77
C VAL A 136 5.55 12.91 -15.38
N SER A 137 4.55 12.05 -15.37
CA SER A 137 4.69 10.64 -14.98
C SER A 137 5.68 9.84 -15.85
N ALA A 138 5.86 10.24 -17.11
CA ALA A 138 6.81 9.58 -18.03
C ALA A 138 8.27 9.63 -17.55
N LEU A 139 8.65 10.66 -16.79
CA LEU A 139 9.99 10.86 -16.24
C LEU A 139 10.15 10.27 -14.84
N GLY A 140 9.22 9.43 -14.39
CA GLY A 140 9.24 8.85 -13.06
C GLY A 140 10.06 7.57 -12.97
N ARG A 141 10.13 7.05 -11.74
CA ARG A 141 10.75 5.76 -11.39
C ARG A 141 9.70 4.82 -10.84
N SER A 142 9.70 3.58 -11.31
CA SER A 142 8.80 2.53 -10.85
C SER A 142 9.48 1.62 -9.87
N GLN A 143 8.72 1.15 -8.87
CA GLN A 143 9.14 0.14 -7.91
C GLN A 143 8.05 -0.91 -7.75
N THR A 144 8.45 -2.15 -7.50
CA THR A 144 7.53 -3.22 -7.14
C THR A 144 7.70 -3.54 -5.66
N TRP A 145 6.59 -3.41 -4.94
CA TRP A 145 6.52 -3.76 -3.53
C TRP A 145 5.81 -5.09 -3.35
N ILE A 146 6.28 -5.91 -2.42
CA ILE A 146 5.75 -7.25 -2.15
C ILE A 146 4.98 -7.23 -0.83
N ARG A 147 3.74 -7.71 -0.85
CA ARG A 147 2.92 -7.83 0.37
C ARG A 147 3.52 -8.87 1.31
N ILE A 148 3.62 -8.52 2.58
CA ILE A 148 4.07 -9.41 3.67
C ILE A 148 2.90 -9.80 4.57
N GLU A 149 2.03 -8.82 4.87
CA GLU A 149 0.81 -8.97 5.69
C GLU A 149 -0.36 -8.24 5.03
#